data_6e0540cc4f9c44517ae59fbc506b8dc0
#
_entry.id   6e0540cc4f9c44517ae59fbc506b8dc0
#
_cell.length_a   1.000
_cell.length_b   1.000
_cell.length_c   1.000
_cell.angle_alpha   90.00
_cell.angle_beta   90.00
_cell.angle_gamma   90.00
#
_symmetry.space_group_name_H-M   'P 1'
#
loop_
_entity.id
_entity.type
_entity.pdbx_description
1 polymer ?
#
loop_
_entity_poly.entity_id
_entity_poly.type
_entity_poly.pdbx_seq_one_letter_code
_entity_poly.pdbx_strand_id
1 'polypeptide(L)'
;MTEIMNDEQAAERIAKGVPIVEFDHVCLGFEEHQVLKDISFKVAHGETRIILGPSGGGKSVLMKLANGLLLPDTGDVRILGWSLQQMTQRELFQMRAHVGMVFQESALFDSLNVEDNVAYRLEEEHVDPQEIHERVVEALRFVELEKAIDKFPSELSGGMRRRVSIARAIISKPDLILYDSPTGGLDPITSNTIIDLVVKQRDVSGTTSLLITHRLQDAFTMATHRYNEQLGHMEKIPNGGIDPNTRFLVLNEGKVVFDGTTLELSHTSDPWLKDYIS
;
A
#
# COMPACT_ATOMS: atom_id res chain seq x y z
N MET A 1 -11.34 16.60 -24.80
CA MET A 1 -10.57 17.17 -23.66
C MET A 1 -10.63 16.13 -22.56
N THR A 2 -9.55 15.40 -22.34
CA THR A 2 -9.46 14.43 -21.22
C THR A 2 -9.48 15.26 -19.95
N GLU A 3 -10.44 14.99 -19.05
CA GLU A 3 -10.50 15.65 -17.76
C GLU A 3 -9.22 15.32 -16.98
N ILE A 4 -8.54 16.38 -16.54
CA ILE A 4 -7.31 16.26 -15.74
C ILE A 4 -7.73 15.77 -14.35
N MET A 5 -7.18 14.63 -13.90
CA MET A 5 -7.38 14.14 -12.55
C MET A 5 -6.90 15.20 -11.54
N ASN A 6 -7.80 15.64 -10.67
CA ASN A 6 -7.49 16.55 -9.56
C ASN A 6 -8.18 16.04 -8.28
N ASP A 7 -7.80 16.61 -7.13
CA ASP A 7 -8.29 16.19 -5.81
C ASP A 7 -9.82 16.28 -5.70
N GLU A 8 -10.45 17.28 -6.32
CA GLU A 8 -11.90 17.46 -6.29
C GLU A 8 -12.64 16.34 -7.02
N GLN A 9 -12.13 15.95 -8.20
CA GLN A 9 -12.72 14.83 -8.97
C GLN A 9 -12.49 13.49 -8.28
N ALA A 10 -11.31 13.28 -7.64
CA ALA A 10 -11.02 12.10 -6.85
C ALA A 10 -12.01 12.00 -5.67
N ALA A 11 -12.17 13.08 -4.91
CA ALA A 11 -13.11 13.15 -3.78
C ALA A 11 -14.57 12.91 -4.22
N GLU A 12 -15.01 13.48 -5.36
CA GLU A 12 -16.36 13.25 -5.89
C GLU A 12 -16.61 11.78 -6.25
N ARG A 13 -15.61 11.11 -6.86
CA ARG A 13 -15.71 9.68 -7.21
C ARG A 13 -15.75 8.80 -5.97
N ILE A 14 -14.93 9.10 -4.98
CA ILE A 14 -14.94 8.42 -3.67
C ILE A 14 -16.33 8.58 -3.02
N ALA A 15 -16.88 9.77 -2.99
CA ALA A 15 -18.21 10.05 -2.43
C ALA A 15 -19.34 9.29 -3.18
N LYS A 16 -19.17 9.01 -4.47
CA LYS A 16 -20.09 8.20 -5.29
C LYS A 16 -19.90 6.69 -5.11
N GLY A 17 -18.96 6.25 -4.25
CA GLY A 17 -18.68 4.83 -4.00
C GLY A 17 -17.88 4.15 -5.12
N VAL A 18 -17.16 4.91 -5.95
CA VAL A 18 -16.25 4.33 -6.95
C VAL A 18 -15.11 3.64 -6.23
N PRO A 19 -14.74 2.39 -6.57
CA PRO A 19 -13.61 1.70 -5.97
C PRO A 19 -12.30 2.47 -6.17
N ILE A 20 -11.44 2.45 -5.14
CA ILE A 20 -10.10 3.04 -5.24
C ILE A 20 -9.23 2.25 -6.20
N VAL A 21 -9.33 0.91 -6.16
CA VAL A 21 -8.63 0.00 -7.08
C VAL A 21 -9.64 -0.95 -7.69
N GLU A 22 -9.59 -1.13 -8.99
CA GLU A 22 -10.36 -2.15 -9.69
C GLU A 22 -9.47 -2.85 -10.73
N PHE A 23 -9.45 -4.18 -10.66
CA PHE A 23 -8.92 -5.08 -11.68
C PHE A 23 -10.10 -5.78 -12.33
N ASP A 24 -10.18 -5.73 -13.66
CA ASP A 24 -11.29 -6.25 -14.44
C ASP A 24 -10.78 -7.16 -15.55
N HIS A 25 -10.86 -8.48 -15.34
CA HIS A 25 -10.37 -9.53 -16.25
C HIS A 25 -8.92 -9.36 -16.72
N VAL A 26 -8.03 -8.97 -15.80
CA VAL A 26 -6.64 -8.62 -16.09
C VAL A 26 -5.80 -9.87 -16.33
N CYS A 27 -5.16 -9.91 -17.51
CA CYS A 27 -4.10 -10.87 -17.83
C CYS A 27 -2.79 -10.12 -18.12
N LEU A 28 -1.67 -10.72 -17.71
CA LEU A 28 -0.33 -10.23 -18.05
C LEU A 28 0.66 -11.38 -18.11
N GLY A 29 1.48 -11.41 -19.16
CA GLY A 29 2.58 -12.35 -19.34
C GLY A 29 3.89 -11.64 -19.69
N PHE A 30 4.99 -12.38 -19.61
CA PHE A 30 6.30 -11.98 -20.09
C PHE A 30 6.83 -13.10 -20.98
N GLU A 31 7.16 -12.77 -22.21
CA GLU A 31 7.53 -13.73 -23.24
C GLU A 31 6.45 -14.83 -23.40
N GLU A 32 6.79 -16.09 -23.15
CA GLU A 32 5.84 -17.22 -23.21
C GLU A 32 5.19 -17.56 -21.88
N HIS A 33 5.53 -16.84 -20.78
CA HIS A 33 5.06 -17.14 -19.44
C HIS A 33 3.96 -16.19 -18.98
N GLN A 34 2.73 -16.70 -18.84
CA GLN A 34 1.60 -15.94 -18.29
C GLN A 34 1.67 -15.88 -16.75
N VAL A 35 1.84 -14.67 -16.21
CA VAL A 35 2.03 -14.43 -14.76
C VAL A 35 0.70 -14.14 -14.07
N LEU A 36 -0.19 -13.36 -14.69
CA LEU A 36 -1.54 -13.10 -14.20
C LEU A 36 -2.57 -13.64 -15.18
N LYS A 37 -3.58 -14.34 -14.68
CA LYS A 37 -4.56 -15.10 -15.46
C LYS A 37 -5.97 -14.74 -14.99
N ASP A 38 -6.63 -13.80 -15.67
CA ASP A 38 -8.01 -13.42 -15.42
C ASP A 38 -8.24 -12.91 -13.99
N ILE A 39 -7.46 -11.92 -13.58
CA ILE A 39 -7.54 -11.31 -12.24
C ILE A 39 -8.66 -10.27 -12.21
N SER A 40 -9.63 -10.48 -11.32
CA SER A 40 -10.73 -9.55 -11.08
C SER A 40 -10.94 -9.36 -9.58
N PHE A 41 -10.88 -8.12 -9.10
CA PHE A 41 -11.24 -7.73 -7.73
C PHE A 41 -11.40 -6.21 -7.64
N LYS A 42 -12.00 -5.74 -6.54
CA LYS A 42 -12.18 -4.31 -6.24
C LYS A 42 -11.76 -4.03 -4.80
N VAL A 43 -11.23 -2.84 -4.58
CA VAL A 43 -10.88 -2.34 -3.24
C VAL A 43 -11.68 -1.06 -2.99
N ALA A 44 -12.50 -1.06 -1.96
CA ALA A 44 -13.30 0.09 -1.57
C ALA A 44 -12.46 1.16 -0.87
N HIS A 45 -12.97 2.38 -0.78
CA HIS A 45 -12.37 3.43 0.03
C HIS A 45 -12.28 3.01 1.52
N GLY A 46 -11.14 3.25 2.15
CA GLY A 46 -10.87 2.89 3.55
C GLY A 46 -10.61 1.39 3.78
N GLU A 47 -10.63 0.58 2.73
CA GLU A 47 -10.34 -0.85 2.82
C GLU A 47 -8.83 -1.11 2.89
N THR A 48 -8.41 -2.05 3.73
CA THR A 48 -7.07 -2.65 3.70
C THR A 48 -7.15 -4.02 3.04
N ARG A 49 -6.62 -4.11 1.81
CA ARG A 49 -6.56 -5.37 1.07
C ARG A 49 -5.19 -6.01 1.23
N ILE A 50 -5.13 -7.14 1.95
CA ILE A 50 -3.91 -7.92 2.16
C ILE A 50 -3.79 -8.99 1.07
N ILE A 51 -2.71 -8.95 0.30
CA ILE A 51 -2.44 -9.88 -0.80
C ILE A 51 -1.44 -10.92 -0.31
N LEU A 52 -1.88 -12.16 -0.27
CA LEU A 52 -1.13 -13.35 0.12
C LEU A 52 -0.87 -14.27 -1.08
N GLY A 53 -0.01 -15.25 -0.90
CA GLY A 53 0.27 -16.29 -1.89
C GLY A 53 1.76 -16.67 -1.95
N PRO A 54 2.12 -17.77 -2.60
CA PRO A 54 3.49 -18.23 -2.72
C PRO A 54 4.37 -17.27 -3.52
N SER A 55 5.69 -17.39 -3.37
CA SER A 55 6.66 -16.65 -4.18
C SER A 55 6.46 -16.98 -5.66
N GLY A 56 6.61 -15.96 -6.53
CA GLY A 56 6.36 -16.12 -7.96
C GLY A 56 4.87 -16.11 -8.37
N GLY A 57 3.92 -16.03 -7.43
CA GLY A 57 2.48 -16.01 -7.71
C GLY A 57 1.91 -14.75 -8.38
N GLY A 58 2.75 -13.78 -8.78
CA GLY A 58 2.31 -12.57 -9.50
C GLY A 58 2.02 -11.34 -8.60
N LYS A 59 2.18 -11.43 -7.28
CA LYS A 59 1.82 -10.35 -6.35
C LYS A 59 2.52 -9.01 -6.63
N SER A 60 3.85 -9.02 -6.83
CA SER A 60 4.60 -7.79 -7.15
C SER A 60 4.27 -7.26 -8.56
N VAL A 61 3.86 -8.12 -9.48
CA VAL A 61 3.35 -7.72 -10.80
C VAL A 61 2.02 -6.99 -10.65
N LEU A 62 1.11 -7.52 -9.84
CA LEU A 62 -0.17 -6.88 -9.51
C LEU A 62 0.06 -5.48 -8.90
N MET A 63 1.03 -5.34 -7.98
CA MET A 63 1.37 -4.05 -7.38
C MET A 63 1.91 -3.05 -8.42
N LYS A 64 2.75 -3.52 -9.36
CA LYS A 64 3.26 -2.67 -10.45
C LYS A 64 2.15 -2.23 -11.41
N LEU A 65 1.16 -3.07 -11.67
CA LEU A 65 -0.05 -2.70 -12.42
C LEU A 65 -0.85 -1.63 -11.66
N ALA A 66 -1.10 -1.81 -10.36
CA ALA A 66 -1.82 -0.83 -9.54
C ALA A 66 -1.12 0.55 -9.49
N ASN A 67 0.21 0.60 -9.63
CA ASN A 67 0.97 1.85 -9.68
C ASN A 67 1.19 2.38 -11.13
N GLY A 68 0.61 1.73 -12.13
CA GLY A 68 0.78 2.11 -13.55
C GLY A 68 2.23 1.99 -14.05
N LEU A 69 3.07 1.18 -13.38
CA LEU A 69 4.44 0.85 -13.84
C LEU A 69 4.43 -0.23 -14.93
N LEU A 70 3.37 -1.02 -14.97
CA LEU A 70 3.06 -1.98 -16.03
C LEU A 70 1.63 -1.74 -16.50
N LEU A 71 1.35 -2.12 -17.73
CA LEU A 71 -0.01 -2.19 -18.28
C LEU A 71 -0.35 -3.66 -18.55
N PRO A 72 -1.61 -4.08 -18.40
CA PRO A 72 -2.01 -5.46 -18.70
C PRO A 72 -2.03 -5.73 -20.20
N ASP A 73 -1.90 -7.00 -20.59
CA ASP A 73 -2.08 -7.44 -21.97
C ASP A 73 -3.57 -7.42 -22.35
N THR A 74 -4.44 -7.82 -21.45
CA THR A 74 -5.90 -7.78 -21.58
C THR A 74 -6.57 -7.40 -20.27
N GLY A 75 -7.84 -7.01 -20.33
CA GLY A 75 -8.59 -6.52 -19.19
C GLY A 75 -8.33 -5.05 -18.92
N ASP A 76 -8.73 -4.54 -17.76
CA ASP A 76 -8.57 -3.14 -17.41
C ASP A 76 -8.16 -2.99 -15.93
N VAL A 77 -7.27 -2.04 -15.66
CA VAL A 77 -6.89 -1.62 -14.30
C VAL A 77 -7.32 -0.18 -14.11
N ARG A 78 -8.15 0.05 -13.10
CA ARG A 78 -8.63 1.40 -12.77
C ARG A 78 -8.17 1.81 -11.37
N ILE A 79 -7.71 3.04 -11.26
CA ILE A 79 -7.41 3.71 -9.98
C ILE A 79 -8.36 4.92 -9.87
N LEU A 80 -9.10 5.01 -8.77
CA LEU A 80 -10.13 6.04 -8.57
C LEU A 80 -11.13 6.09 -9.74
N GLY A 81 -11.38 4.94 -10.38
CA GLY A 81 -12.27 4.80 -11.53
C GLY A 81 -11.70 5.26 -12.88
N TRP A 82 -10.44 5.70 -12.95
CA TRP A 82 -9.77 6.00 -14.23
C TRP A 82 -8.98 4.80 -14.73
N SER A 83 -9.19 4.42 -15.98
CA SER A 83 -8.46 3.34 -16.65
C SER A 83 -7.01 3.75 -16.92
N LEU A 84 -6.04 2.98 -16.40
CA LEU A 84 -4.62 3.25 -16.59
C LEU A 84 -4.18 3.08 -18.05
N GLN A 85 -4.83 2.19 -18.80
CA GLN A 85 -4.51 1.97 -20.22
C GLN A 85 -4.89 3.16 -21.11
N GLN A 86 -5.83 3.99 -20.66
CA GLN A 86 -6.29 5.16 -21.41
C GLN A 86 -5.54 6.44 -21.05
N MET A 87 -4.66 6.39 -20.05
CA MET A 87 -3.90 7.54 -19.57
C MET A 87 -2.69 7.83 -20.43
N THR A 88 -2.46 9.12 -20.69
CA THR A 88 -1.17 9.64 -21.16
C THR A 88 -0.13 9.57 -20.03
N GLN A 89 1.16 9.71 -20.35
CA GLN A 89 2.23 9.75 -19.34
C GLN A 89 2.03 10.88 -18.32
N ARG A 90 1.49 12.02 -18.75
CA ARG A 90 1.18 13.15 -17.86
C ARG A 90 0.05 12.80 -16.89
N GLU A 91 -1.00 12.16 -17.35
CA GLU A 91 -2.11 11.71 -16.50
C GLU A 91 -1.69 10.61 -15.52
N LEU A 92 -0.83 9.67 -15.95
CA LEU A 92 -0.21 8.69 -15.05
C LEU A 92 0.64 9.35 -13.95
N PHE A 93 1.36 10.43 -14.28
CA PHE A 93 2.11 11.19 -13.28
C PHE A 93 1.17 11.85 -12.26
N GLN A 94 0.06 12.43 -12.71
CA GLN A 94 -0.96 13.01 -11.83
C GLN A 94 -1.65 11.94 -10.97
N MET A 95 -2.04 10.80 -11.55
CA MET A 95 -2.61 9.68 -10.81
C MET A 95 -1.68 9.22 -9.68
N ARG A 96 -0.38 9.17 -9.90
CA ARG A 96 0.61 8.79 -8.87
C ARG A 96 0.71 9.80 -7.72
N ALA A 97 0.16 11.01 -7.82
CA ALA A 97 0.02 11.92 -6.69
C ALA A 97 -0.94 11.35 -5.63
N HIS A 98 -1.96 10.62 -6.07
CA HIS A 98 -2.93 9.95 -5.21
C HIS A 98 -2.47 8.57 -4.69
N VAL A 99 -1.25 8.12 -5.06
CA VAL A 99 -0.73 6.79 -4.73
C VAL A 99 0.62 6.90 -4.01
N GLY A 100 0.64 6.57 -2.73
CA GLY A 100 1.88 6.36 -1.99
C GLY A 100 2.42 4.94 -2.21
N MET A 101 3.76 4.78 -2.24
CA MET A 101 4.36 3.45 -2.38
C MET A 101 5.50 3.23 -1.40
N VAL A 102 5.44 2.11 -0.68
CA VAL A 102 6.47 1.60 0.22
C VAL A 102 7.06 0.34 -0.37
N PHE A 103 8.31 0.40 -0.81
CA PHE A 103 9.03 -0.72 -1.43
C PHE A 103 9.69 -1.62 -0.38
N GLN A 104 9.89 -2.88 -0.72
CA GLN A 104 10.56 -3.86 0.14
C GLN A 104 11.98 -3.44 0.56
N GLU A 105 12.70 -2.70 -0.27
CA GLU A 105 14.08 -2.23 -0.03
C GLU A 105 14.14 -0.74 0.36
N SER A 106 12.99 -0.16 0.76
CA SER A 106 12.82 1.27 1.10
C SER A 106 13.01 2.23 -0.07
N ALA A 107 13.86 1.93 -1.04
CA ALA A 107 14.14 2.70 -2.26
C ALA A 107 14.37 4.21 -1.98
N LEU A 108 15.15 4.53 -0.96
CA LEU A 108 15.57 5.90 -0.66
C LEU A 108 16.68 6.32 -1.64
N PHE A 109 16.73 7.60 -1.93
CA PHE A 109 17.82 8.21 -2.68
C PHE A 109 19.03 8.38 -1.75
N ASP A 110 20.12 7.64 -1.99
CA ASP A 110 21.31 7.64 -1.14
C ASP A 110 22.04 8.99 -1.11
N SER A 111 21.86 9.80 -2.16
CA SER A 111 22.45 11.14 -2.30
C SER A 111 21.66 12.24 -1.59
N LEU A 112 20.45 11.95 -1.11
CA LEU A 112 19.58 12.88 -0.42
C LEU A 112 19.50 12.54 1.07
N ASN A 113 19.41 13.58 1.94
CA ASN A 113 19.15 13.35 3.36
C ASN A 113 17.70 12.88 3.59
N VAL A 114 17.28 12.68 4.83
CA VAL A 114 15.92 12.23 5.18
C VAL A 114 14.88 13.28 4.80
N GLU A 115 15.14 14.57 5.06
CA GLU A 115 14.22 15.67 4.68
C GLU A 115 13.94 15.66 3.20
N ASP A 116 14.97 15.72 2.37
CA ASP A 116 14.86 15.72 0.90
C ASP A 116 14.22 14.44 0.34
N ASN A 117 14.52 13.27 0.94
CA ASN A 117 13.87 12.02 0.56
C ASN A 117 12.35 12.05 0.81
N VAL A 118 11.91 12.63 1.92
CA VAL A 118 10.49 12.75 2.26
C VAL A 118 9.84 13.87 1.45
N ALA A 119 10.51 15.00 1.27
CA ALA A 119 10.04 16.16 0.53
C ALA A 119 9.88 15.94 -0.97
N TYR A 120 10.65 15.01 -1.55
CA TYR A 120 10.87 14.85 -2.99
C TYR A 120 9.62 15.04 -3.86
N ARG A 121 8.49 14.45 -3.45
CA ARG A 121 7.24 14.56 -4.22
C ARG A 121 6.67 15.97 -4.22
N LEU A 122 6.70 16.66 -3.08
CA LEU A 122 6.17 18.00 -2.95
C LEU A 122 7.04 19.05 -3.68
N GLU A 123 8.35 18.81 -3.76
CA GLU A 123 9.27 19.61 -4.55
C GLU A 123 8.97 19.52 -6.04
N GLU A 124 8.71 18.31 -6.56
CA GLU A 124 8.29 18.07 -7.94
C GLU A 124 6.93 18.74 -8.27
N GLU A 125 6.07 18.88 -7.28
CA GLU A 125 4.79 19.58 -7.38
C GLU A 125 4.91 21.10 -7.17
N HIS A 126 6.13 21.61 -6.91
CA HIS A 126 6.42 23.03 -6.69
C HIS A 126 5.63 23.64 -5.51
N VAL A 127 5.42 22.88 -4.44
CA VAL A 127 4.83 23.35 -3.19
C VAL A 127 5.78 24.36 -2.53
N ASP A 128 5.24 25.30 -1.75
CA ASP A 128 6.03 26.29 -1.03
C ASP A 128 7.04 25.61 -0.07
N PRO A 129 8.33 26.03 -0.06
CA PRO A 129 9.36 25.41 0.77
C PRO A 129 9.05 25.38 2.28
N GLN A 130 8.38 26.41 2.80
CA GLN A 130 8.01 26.44 4.21
C GLN A 130 6.93 25.39 4.51
N GLU A 131 5.93 25.26 3.64
CA GLU A 131 4.90 24.23 3.74
C GLU A 131 5.52 22.83 3.63
N ILE A 132 6.47 22.61 2.71
CA ILE A 132 7.21 21.36 2.57
C ILE A 132 7.86 20.98 3.89
N HIS A 133 8.64 21.89 4.51
CA HIS A 133 9.32 21.62 5.77
C HIS A 133 8.34 21.23 6.90
N GLU A 134 7.24 21.95 7.04
CA GLU A 134 6.21 21.66 8.05
C GLU A 134 5.60 20.25 7.85
N ARG A 135 5.28 19.90 6.60
CA ARG A 135 4.73 18.58 6.26
C ARG A 135 5.76 17.46 6.43
N VAL A 136 7.04 17.70 6.14
CA VAL A 136 8.13 16.74 6.41
C VAL A 136 8.25 16.47 7.90
N VAL A 137 8.27 17.51 8.73
CA VAL A 137 8.34 17.35 10.20
C VAL A 137 7.12 16.57 10.73
N GLU A 138 5.91 16.86 10.22
CA GLU A 138 4.69 16.12 10.58
C GLU A 138 4.81 14.62 10.17
N ALA A 139 5.23 14.33 8.94
CA ALA A 139 5.40 12.97 8.45
C ALA A 139 6.49 12.21 9.23
N LEU A 140 7.60 12.85 9.57
CA LEU A 140 8.66 12.25 10.38
C LEU A 140 8.21 12.02 11.83
N ARG A 141 7.39 12.89 12.40
CA ARG A 141 6.77 12.70 13.72
C ARG A 141 5.83 11.49 13.71
N PHE A 142 5.05 11.32 12.65
CA PHE A 142 4.16 10.17 12.52
C PHE A 142 4.92 8.84 12.62
N VAL A 143 6.14 8.77 12.06
CA VAL A 143 7.01 7.58 12.08
C VAL A 143 8.10 7.63 13.17
N GLU A 144 8.05 8.61 14.09
CA GLU A 144 8.97 8.76 15.23
C GLU A 144 10.45 8.92 14.82
N LEU A 145 10.70 9.75 13.82
CA LEU A 145 12.04 9.99 13.27
C LEU A 145 12.41 11.47 13.12
N GLU A 146 11.77 12.39 13.83
CA GLU A 146 12.05 13.84 13.73
C GLU A 146 13.55 14.16 13.94
N LYS A 147 14.21 13.42 14.85
CA LYS A 147 15.64 13.63 15.18
C LYS A 147 16.59 13.11 14.09
N ALA A 148 16.07 12.51 13.06
CA ALA A 148 16.86 11.97 11.95
C ALA A 148 16.75 12.79 10.67
N ILE A 149 16.13 13.97 10.71
CA ILE A 149 15.78 14.78 9.54
C ILE A 149 17.01 15.11 8.66
N ASP A 150 18.16 15.44 9.28
CA ASP A 150 19.41 15.81 8.57
C ASP A 150 20.26 14.59 8.16
N LYS A 151 19.90 13.36 8.57
CA LYS A 151 20.71 12.16 8.31
C LYS A 151 20.58 11.68 6.88
N PHE A 152 21.62 11.03 6.40
CA PHE A 152 21.60 10.31 5.12
C PHE A 152 21.17 8.84 5.32
N PRO A 153 20.63 8.17 4.27
CA PRO A 153 20.22 6.76 4.35
C PRO A 153 21.32 5.82 4.87
N SER A 154 22.61 6.10 4.58
CA SER A 154 23.75 5.34 5.08
C SER A 154 23.94 5.38 6.61
N GLU A 155 23.38 6.39 7.28
CA GLU A 155 23.45 6.57 8.73
C GLU A 155 22.25 5.94 9.46
N LEU A 156 21.31 5.34 8.71
CA LEU A 156 20.06 4.79 9.25
C LEU A 156 20.12 3.26 9.34
N SER A 157 19.52 2.70 10.39
CA SER A 157 19.23 1.26 10.43
C SER A 157 18.22 0.86 9.36
N GLY A 158 18.10 -0.44 9.05
CA GLY A 158 17.11 -0.96 8.10
C GLY A 158 15.66 -0.55 8.47
N GLY A 159 15.32 -0.66 9.76
CA GLY A 159 14.01 -0.23 10.26
C GLY A 159 13.80 1.28 10.15
N MET A 160 14.82 2.10 10.39
CA MET A 160 14.72 3.56 10.20
C MET A 160 14.52 3.89 8.72
N ARG A 161 15.27 3.28 7.79
CA ARG A 161 15.06 3.48 6.35
C ARG A 161 13.63 3.12 5.94
N ARG A 162 13.08 2.02 6.48
CA ARG A 162 11.70 1.62 6.21
C ARG A 162 10.71 2.66 6.72
N ARG A 163 10.91 3.22 7.91
CA ARG A 163 10.06 4.28 8.47
C ARG A 163 10.14 5.57 7.65
N VAL A 164 11.33 5.97 7.17
CA VAL A 164 11.49 7.10 6.24
C VAL A 164 10.72 6.85 4.93
N SER A 165 10.76 5.63 4.38
CA SER A 165 10.00 5.31 3.16
C SER A 165 8.48 5.38 3.38
N ILE A 166 7.99 5.07 4.59
CA ILE A 166 6.59 5.28 4.96
C ILE A 166 6.28 6.78 5.02
N ALA A 167 7.12 7.59 5.71
CA ALA A 167 6.95 9.04 5.78
C ALA A 167 6.87 9.66 4.38
N ARG A 168 7.77 9.27 3.46
CA ARG A 168 7.75 9.68 2.05
C ARG A 168 6.47 9.28 1.32
N ALA A 169 5.92 8.11 1.63
CA ALA A 169 4.70 7.63 0.98
C ALA A 169 3.44 8.35 1.46
N ILE A 170 3.41 8.85 2.71
CA ILE A 170 2.23 9.48 3.30
C ILE A 170 2.22 11.02 3.22
N ILE A 171 3.35 11.67 2.88
CA ILE A 171 3.48 13.14 2.92
C ILE A 171 2.50 13.86 1.99
N SER A 172 2.16 13.26 0.85
CA SER A 172 1.17 13.78 -0.11
C SER A 172 -0.27 13.51 0.30
N LYS A 173 -0.51 12.84 1.45
CA LYS A 173 -1.84 12.40 1.91
C LYS A 173 -2.60 11.61 0.83
N PRO A 174 -2.02 10.53 0.31
CA PRO A 174 -2.57 9.81 -0.84
C PRO A 174 -3.88 9.08 -0.48
N ASP A 175 -4.75 8.86 -1.48
CA ASP A 175 -5.97 8.06 -1.35
C ASP A 175 -5.70 6.57 -1.25
N LEU A 176 -4.57 6.12 -1.82
CA LEU A 176 -4.12 4.73 -1.85
C LEU A 176 -2.65 4.62 -1.41
N ILE A 177 -2.35 3.67 -0.52
CA ILE A 177 -0.96 3.29 -0.23
C ILE A 177 -0.73 1.84 -0.64
N LEU A 178 0.34 1.64 -1.41
CA LEU A 178 0.83 0.35 -1.86
C LEU A 178 2.01 -0.08 -0.98
N TYR A 179 1.88 -1.17 -0.23
CA TYR A 179 2.94 -1.72 0.62
C TYR A 179 3.45 -3.03 0.00
N ASP A 180 4.65 -3.02 -0.57
CA ASP A 180 5.30 -4.25 -1.04
C ASP A 180 6.21 -4.82 0.05
N SER A 181 5.72 -5.82 0.76
CA SER A 181 6.44 -6.55 1.82
C SER A 181 7.12 -5.60 2.83
N PRO A 182 6.37 -4.70 3.52
CA PRO A 182 6.95 -3.62 4.32
C PRO A 182 7.80 -4.10 5.50
N THR A 183 7.65 -5.35 5.92
CA THR A 183 8.42 -6.00 7.00
C THR A 183 9.52 -6.95 6.48
N GLY A 184 9.61 -7.09 5.15
CA GLY A 184 10.58 -8.00 4.53
C GLY A 184 12.02 -7.69 4.92
N GLY A 185 12.78 -8.73 5.37
CA GLY A 185 14.18 -8.60 5.77
C GLY A 185 14.43 -7.94 7.13
N LEU A 186 13.38 -7.61 7.89
CA LEU A 186 13.49 -7.01 9.22
C LEU A 186 13.35 -8.08 10.32
N ASP A 187 13.98 -7.81 11.47
CA ASP A 187 13.80 -8.62 12.68
C ASP A 187 12.35 -8.50 13.21
N PRO A 188 11.89 -9.43 14.08
CA PRO A 188 10.52 -9.43 14.57
C PRO A 188 10.09 -8.17 15.32
N ILE A 189 10.97 -7.55 16.09
CA ILE A 189 10.67 -6.35 16.88
C ILE A 189 10.46 -5.16 15.93
N THR A 190 11.39 -4.95 15.02
CA THR A 190 11.30 -3.90 14.00
C THR A 190 10.08 -4.12 13.09
N SER A 191 9.78 -5.38 12.72
CA SER A 191 8.57 -5.71 11.94
C SER A 191 7.29 -5.29 12.65
N ASN A 192 7.17 -5.56 13.95
CA ASN A 192 6.01 -5.13 14.73
C ASN A 192 5.86 -3.60 14.73
N THR A 193 6.97 -2.85 14.86
CA THR A 193 6.93 -1.38 14.75
C THR A 193 6.42 -0.92 13.38
N ILE A 194 6.83 -1.58 12.30
CA ILE A 194 6.33 -1.24 10.96
C ILE A 194 4.82 -1.56 10.82
N ILE A 195 4.36 -2.71 11.31
CA ILE A 195 2.93 -3.07 11.30
C ILE A 195 2.12 -2.09 12.14
N ASP A 196 2.64 -1.65 13.29
CA ASP A 196 2.02 -0.63 14.13
C ASP A 196 1.79 0.68 13.36
N LEU A 197 2.78 1.14 12.59
CA LEU A 197 2.65 2.32 11.72
C LEU A 197 1.64 2.12 10.59
N VAL A 198 1.56 0.93 10.00
CA VAL A 198 0.57 0.63 8.95
C VAL A 198 -0.84 0.62 9.53
N VAL A 199 -1.04 0.02 10.71
CA VAL A 199 -2.32 0.02 11.44
C VAL A 199 -2.69 1.46 11.85
N LYS A 200 -1.73 2.25 12.34
CA LYS A 200 -1.91 3.67 12.66
C LYS A 200 -2.37 4.47 11.42
N GLN A 201 -1.72 4.26 10.27
CA GLN A 201 -2.09 4.94 9.02
C GLN A 201 -3.52 4.59 8.58
N ARG A 202 -3.91 3.30 8.68
CA ARG A 202 -5.28 2.85 8.42
C ARG A 202 -6.28 3.55 9.35
N ASP A 203 -6.04 3.51 10.66
CA ASP A 203 -7.05 3.88 11.66
C ASP A 203 -7.14 5.39 11.89
N VAL A 204 -6.02 6.13 11.76
CA VAL A 204 -5.98 7.58 11.97
C VAL A 204 -6.32 8.35 10.70
N SER A 205 -5.80 7.90 9.54
CA SER A 205 -5.97 8.61 8.28
C SER A 205 -7.10 8.04 7.40
N GLY A 206 -7.62 6.84 7.71
CA GLY A 206 -8.66 6.19 6.90
C GLY A 206 -8.22 5.84 5.48
N THR A 207 -6.92 5.78 5.24
CA THR A 207 -6.34 5.59 3.90
C THR A 207 -6.58 4.16 3.40
N THR A 208 -6.95 4.03 2.13
CA THR A 208 -7.05 2.72 1.45
C THR A 208 -5.66 2.12 1.26
N SER A 209 -5.52 0.82 1.48
CA SER A 209 -4.23 0.15 1.38
C SER A 209 -4.29 -1.16 0.59
N LEU A 210 -3.29 -1.37 -0.25
CA LEU A 210 -2.93 -2.66 -0.85
C LEU A 210 -1.61 -3.11 -0.23
N LEU A 211 -1.60 -4.25 0.47
CA LEU A 211 -0.42 -4.72 1.18
C LEU A 211 -0.06 -6.14 0.76
N ILE A 212 1.13 -6.32 0.24
CA ILE A 212 1.72 -7.65 0.02
C ILE A 212 2.53 -8.04 1.24
N THR A 213 2.34 -9.25 1.74
CA THR A 213 3.21 -9.84 2.76
C THR A 213 3.35 -11.36 2.54
N HIS A 214 4.51 -11.87 2.95
CA HIS A 214 4.77 -13.32 3.04
C HIS A 214 4.63 -13.83 4.49
N ARG A 215 4.38 -12.90 5.43
CA ARG A 215 4.29 -13.19 6.87
C ARG A 215 2.82 -13.19 7.26
N LEU A 216 2.25 -14.38 7.43
CA LEU A 216 0.86 -14.55 7.87
C LEU A 216 0.60 -13.85 9.21
N GLN A 217 1.60 -13.87 10.11
CA GLN A 217 1.50 -13.19 11.40
C GLN A 217 1.21 -11.70 11.22
N ASP A 218 1.91 -11.00 10.32
CA ASP A 218 1.70 -9.57 10.04
C ASP A 218 0.27 -9.34 9.51
N ALA A 219 -0.15 -10.19 8.56
CA ALA A 219 -1.49 -10.13 7.96
C ALA A 219 -2.61 -10.29 9.00
N PHE A 220 -2.51 -11.29 9.89
CA PHE A 220 -3.49 -11.50 10.95
C PHE A 220 -3.39 -10.46 12.07
N THR A 221 -2.19 -9.94 12.36
CA THR A 221 -2.04 -8.82 13.31
C THR A 221 -2.81 -7.60 12.81
N MET A 222 -2.67 -7.22 11.56
CA MET A 222 -3.42 -6.10 10.97
C MET A 222 -4.93 -6.30 11.03
N ALA A 223 -5.42 -7.53 10.84
CA ALA A 223 -6.84 -7.84 10.89
C ALA A 223 -7.43 -7.88 12.30
N THR A 224 -6.62 -8.10 13.34
CA THR A 224 -7.07 -8.31 14.72
C THR A 224 -6.66 -7.21 15.69
N HIS A 225 -5.93 -6.20 15.22
CA HIS A 225 -5.47 -5.06 16.03
C HIS A 225 -5.99 -3.74 15.44
N ARG A 226 -6.13 -2.76 16.35
CA ARG A 226 -6.43 -1.36 16.03
C ARG A 226 -5.40 -0.46 16.71
N TYR A 227 -5.21 0.75 16.17
CA TYR A 227 -4.38 1.75 16.82
C TYR A 227 -5.14 2.41 17.97
N ASN A 228 -4.48 2.51 19.12
CA ASN A 228 -4.99 3.23 20.28
C ASN A 228 -4.21 4.53 20.45
N GLU A 229 -4.83 5.67 20.16
CA GLU A 229 -4.18 6.99 20.24
C GLU A 229 -3.73 7.35 21.66
N GLN A 230 -4.43 6.87 22.70
CA GLN A 230 -4.07 7.15 24.10
C GLN A 230 -2.82 6.37 24.54
N LEU A 231 -2.65 5.15 24.03
CA LEU A 231 -1.48 4.31 24.30
C LEU A 231 -0.32 4.60 23.36
N GLY A 232 -0.57 5.21 22.20
CA GLY A 232 0.42 5.49 21.18
C GLY A 232 0.90 4.25 20.40
N HIS A 233 0.18 3.11 20.48
CA HIS A 233 0.51 1.88 19.76
C HIS A 233 -0.75 1.04 19.47
N MET A 234 -0.60 0.01 18.64
CA MET A 234 -1.70 -0.91 18.35
C MET A 234 -2.03 -1.82 19.54
N GLU A 235 -3.31 -2.14 19.70
CA GLU A 235 -3.84 -3.10 20.67
C GLU A 235 -4.76 -4.11 19.99
N LYS A 236 -4.96 -5.27 20.60
CA LYS A 236 -5.95 -6.23 20.10
C LYS A 236 -7.35 -5.64 20.16
N ILE A 237 -8.13 -5.86 19.10
CA ILE A 237 -9.55 -5.52 19.12
C ILE A 237 -10.24 -6.37 20.21
N PRO A 238 -11.01 -5.73 21.13
CA PRO A 238 -11.65 -6.42 22.25
C PRO A 238 -12.52 -7.60 21.82
N ASN A 239 -12.66 -8.60 22.70
CA ASN A 239 -13.53 -9.77 22.53
C ASN A 239 -13.20 -10.64 21.28
N GLY A 240 -11.94 -10.64 20.82
CA GLY A 240 -11.56 -11.37 19.62
C GLY A 240 -12.12 -10.74 18.33
N GLY A 241 -12.44 -9.44 18.38
CA GLY A 241 -12.94 -8.69 17.23
C GLY A 241 -11.95 -8.66 16.07
N ILE A 242 -12.48 -8.40 14.91
CA ILE A 242 -11.76 -8.32 13.64
C ILE A 242 -12.09 -6.97 12.99
N ASP A 243 -11.09 -6.31 12.40
CA ASP A 243 -11.33 -5.11 11.62
C ASP A 243 -12.19 -5.44 10.38
N PRO A 244 -13.37 -4.82 10.24
CA PRO A 244 -14.30 -5.13 9.16
C PRO A 244 -13.80 -4.68 7.79
N ASN A 245 -12.87 -3.72 7.75
CA ASN A 245 -12.33 -3.15 6.53
C ASN A 245 -11.07 -3.89 6.04
N THR A 246 -10.54 -4.85 6.82
CA THR A 246 -9.42 -5.68 6.40
C THR A 246 -9.93 -6.93 5.67
N ARG A 247 -9.54 -7.07 4.40
CA ARG A 247 -9.89 -8.20 3.53
C ARG A 247 -8.63 -8.85 2.96
N PHE A 248 -8.77 -10.11 2.57
CA PHE A 248 -7.69 -10.92 2.03
C PHE A 248 -7.94 -11.27 0.57
N LEU A 249 -6.89 -11.19 -0.23
CA LEU A 249 -6.82 -11.70 -1.59
C LEU A 249 -5.68 -12.72 -1.64
N VAL A 250 -5.96 -13.96 -1.98
CA VAL A 250 -4.92 -14.99 -2.10
C VAL A 250 -4.70 -15.33 -3.56
N LEU A 251 -3.45 -15.16 -4.01
CA LEU A 251 -3.03 -15.53 -5.36
C LEU A 251 -2.28 -16.85 -5.35
N ASN A 252 -2.64 -17.73 -6.27
CA ASN A 252 -1.90 -18.96 -6.55
C ASN A 252 -1.83 -19.20 -8.06
N GLU A 253 -0.63 -19.50 -8.58
CA GLU A 253 -0.37 -19.77 -10.00
C GLU A 253 -0.95 -18.69 -10.96
N GLY A 254 -0.92 -17.44 -10.53
CA GLY A 254 -1.40 -16.30 -11.31
C GLY A 254 -2.93 -16.13 -11.30
N LYS A 255 -3.66 -16.81 -10.42
CA LYS A 255 -5.12 -16.70 -10.27
C LYS A 255 -5.50 -16.27 -8.86
N VAL A 256 -6.65 -15.62 -8.72
CA VAL A 256 -7.29 -15.41 -7.42
C VAL A 256 -7.94 -16.72 -6.97
N VAL A 257 -7.45 -17.27 -5.86
CA VAL A 257 -8.03 -18.49 -5.28
C VAL A 257 -8.89 -18.19 -4.05
N PHE A 258 -8.77 -16.97 -3.51
CA PHE A 258 -9.62 -16.48 -2.42
C PHE A 258 -9.73 -14.94 -2.48
N ASP A 259 -10.92 -14.42 -2.27
CA ASP A 259 -11.21 -13.01 -2.01
C ASP A 259 -12.30 -12.94 -0.93
N GLY A 260 -11.95 -12.46 0.26
CA GLY A 260 -12.89 -12.46 1.37
C GLY A 260 -12.36 -11.78 2.64
N THR A 261 -13.17 -11.86 3.68
CA THR A 261 -12.87 -11.36 5.03
C THR A 261 -11.93 -12.30 5.78
N THR A 262 -11.36 -11.83 6.88
CA THR A 262 -10.56 -12.63 7.82
C THR A 262 -11.34 -13.85 8.34
N LEU A 263 -12.63 -13.66 8.62
CA LEU A 263 -13.47 -14.72 9.14
C LEU A 263 -13.70 -15.83 8.08
N GLU A 264 -14.01 -15.43 6.86
CA GLU A 264 -14.18 -16.37 5.74
C GLU A 264 -12.89 -17.13 5.46
N LEU A 265 -11.72 -16.46 5.51
CA LEU A 265 -10.42 -17.11 5.33
C LEU A 265 -10.15 -18.14 6.43
N SER A 266 -10.39 -17.78 7.69
CA SER A 266 -10.15 -18.68 8.84
C SER A 266 -11.08 -19.90 8.86
N HIS A 267 -12.25 -19.84 8.22
CA HIS A 267 -13.22 -20.92 8.11
C HIS A 267 -13.23 -21.58 6.72
N THR A 268 -12.23 -21.32 5.88
CA THR A 268 -12.17 -21.90 4.54
C THR A 268 -12.24 -23.43 4.59
N SER A 269 -12.95 -24.04 3.63
CA SER A 269 -12.97 -25.49 3.47
C SER A 269 -11.95 -25.99 2.45
N ASP A 270 -11.32 -25.09 1.69
CA ASP A 270 -10.32 -25.41 0.68
C ASP A 270 -9.06 -26.01 1.33
N PRO A 271 -8.64 -27.24 0.97
CA PRO A 271 -7.51 -27.90 1.60
C PRO A 271 -6.17 -27.17 1.40
N TRP A 272 -5.95 -26.59 0.20
CA TRP A 272 -4.72 -25.84 -0.10
C TRP A 272 -4.64 -24.55 0.72
N LEU A 273 -5.76 -23.80 0.82
CA LEU A 273 -5.81 -22.60 1.65
C LEU A 273 -5.58 -22.91 3.13
N LYS A 274 -6.18 -24.02 3.65
CA LYS A 274 -5.95 -24.46 5.05
C LYS A 274 -4.48 -24.70 5.32
N ASP A 275 -3.81 -25.44 4.44
CA ASP A 275 -2.39 -25.76 4.56
C ASP A 275 -1.52 -24.48 4.45
N TYR A 276 -1.91 -23.56 3.56
CA TYR A 276 -1.18 -22.32 3.34
C TYR A 276 -1.23 -21.36 4.54
N ILE A 277 -2.36 -21.30 5.28
CA ILE A 277 -2.55 -20.37 6.43
C ILE A 277 -2.28 -21.01 7.79
N SER A 278 -1.99 -22.30 7.88
CA SER A 278 -1.62 -23.03 9.11
C SER A 278 -0.13 -22.87 9.43
#